data_f031a9b98160fa527139b4598ad5f42f
#
_entry.id   f031a9b98160fa527139b4598ad5f42f
#
_cell.length_a   1.000
_cell.length_b   1.000
_cell.length_c   1.000
_cell.angle_alpha   90.00
_cell.angle_beta   90.00
_cell.angle_gamma   90.00
#
_symmetry.space_group_name_H-M   'P 1'
#
loop_
_entity.id
_entity.type
_entity.pdbx_description
1 polymer ?
#
loop_
_entity_poly.entity_id
_entity_poly.type
_entity_poly.pdbx_seq_one_letter_code
_entity_poly.pdbx_strand_id
1 'polypeptide(L)'
;MRSLPSDCFHRTFHEYPHPENWEALVEVLHSRFGTNGEGIPLEMCPCGNRKATLRRFLVARRYVVDDAEKMLRDTIEWRTNVTIGGVKGVELILKSKPRWDLIAANRRIIPATPFHCYTRQGYPVYALRLGKGDSSLATSVHEECHVYSSIIRGEHLVRKILPDAQSRYQNSHVGPGLDDSTSECKESQTLPESPRAVVVGDSIDIFDKQVVIVDLEGIGMSALRCLYVFKVINSVASLNYPELSKAIYIVNAPSIFDYLWSAVKPLLASHTQNKIRIYQSCAQQYEALREILIEDDIPDYLTPQENSGITRGRPGCVTESEYPGYRPEGVKHMDLWIESMSQDSGKECPFA
;
A
#
# COMPACT_ATOMS: atom_id res chain seq x y z
N MET A 1 2.78 28.69 -22.08
CA MET A 1 2.35 27.32 -21.72
C MET A 1 3.38 26.34 -22.26
N ARG A 2 4.25 25.80 -21.44
CA ARG A 2 5.15 24.72 -21.85
C ARG A 2 4.40 23.43 -21.54
N SER A 3 4.00 22.67 -22.57
CA SER A 3 3.44 21.35 -22.44
C SER A 3 4.44 20.45 -21.68
N LEU A 4 3.92 19.61 -20.80
CA LEU A 4 4.72 18.52 -20.20
C LEU A 4 5.41 17.75 -21.33
N PRO A 5 6.69 17.37 -21.18
CA PRO A 5 7.37 16.56 -22.18
C PRO A 5 6.56 15.29 -22.45
N SER A 6 6.30 15.00 -23.71
CA SER A 6 5.58 13.79 -24.17
C SER A 6 6.18 12.47 -23.64
N ASP A 7 7.41 12.51 -23.18
CA ASP A 7 8.16 11.36 -22.67
C ASP A 7 7.71 10.83 -21.30
N CYS A 8 6.80 11.56 -20.60
CA CYS A 8 6.22 11.05 -19.35
C CYS A 8 5.18 9.95 -19.58
N PHE A 9 4.69 9.79 -20.81
CA PHE A 9 3.53 8.93 -21.12
C PHE A 9 3.86 7.47 -21.49
N HIS A 10 5.15 7.13 -21.75
CA HIS A 10 5.53 5.78 -22.22
C HIS A 10 6.76 5.18 -21.54
N ARG A 11 7.07 5.56 -20.31
CA ARG A 11 8.18 4.92 -19.62
C ARG A 11 7.76 3.53 -19.13
N THR A 12 8.38 2.49 -19.70
CA THR A 12 8.44 1.16 -19.11
C THR A 12 8.85 1.26 -17.64
N PHE A 13 8.31 0.38 -16.77
CA PHE A 13 8.69 0.32 -15.37
C PHE A 13 10.19 0.02 -15.26
N HIS A 14 11.00 1.05 -15.17
CA HIS A 14 12.39 0.87 -14.77
C HIS A 14 12.39 0.80 -13.25
N GLU A 15 12.42 -0.43 -12.72
CA GLU A 15 12.93 -0.62 -11.37
C GLU A 15 14.30 0.04 -11.31
N TYR A 16 14.64 0.62 -10.16
CA TYR A 16 15.99 1.16 -9.96
C TYR A 16 16.98 0.05 -10.37
N PRO A 17 17.93 0.29 -11.30
CA PRO A 17 18.79 -0.78 -11.79
C PRO A 17 19.50 -1.41 -10.60
N HIS A 18 19.30 -2.70 -10.43
CA HIS A 18 20.01 -3.48 -9.43
C HIS A 18 21.47 -3.57 -9.85
N PRO A 19 22.44 -3.31 -8.98
CA PRO A 19 23.84 -3.64 -9.27
C PRO A 19 23.97 -5.17 -9.46
N GLU A 20 24.90 -5.62 -10.29
CA GLU A 20 25.08 -7.06 -10.58
C GLU A 20 25.26 -7.92 -9.31
N ASN A 21 25.83 -7.33 -8.25
CA ASN A 21 26.09 -8.00 -6.97
C ASN A 21 25.02 -7.74 -5.90
N TRP A 22 23.83 -7.31 -6.25
CA TRP A 22 22.82 -6.88 -5.27
C TRP A 22 22.43 -7.97 -4.26
N GLU A 23 22.41 -9.25 -4.67
CA GLU A 23 22.13 -10.38 -3.78
C GLU A 23 23.22 -10.53 -2.72
N ALA A 24 24.49 -10.38 -3.10
CA ALA A 24 25.59 -10.37 -2.15
C ALA A 24 25.46 -9.23 -1.14
N LEU A 25 24.96 -8.05 -1.55
CA LEU A 25 24.72 -6.93 -0.64
C LEU A 25 23.59 -7.24 0.35
N VAL A 26 22.55 -8.01 -0.06
CA VAL A 26 21.52 -8.50 0.85
C VAL A 26 22.12 -9.43 1.91
N GLU A 27 23.00 -10.37 1.52
CA GLU A 27 23.67 -11.28 2.46
C GLU A 27 24.59 -10.53 3.43
N VAL A 28 25.35 -9.55 2.93
CA VAL A 28 26.19 -8.69 3.78
C VAL A 28 25.31 -7.94 4.82
N LEU A 29 24.21 -7.34 4.38
CA LEU A 29 23.31 -6.63 5.30
C LEU A 29 22.64 -7.59 6.28
N HIS A 30 22.23 -8.78 5.82
CA HIS A 30 21.60 -9.82 6.64
C HIS A 30 22.52 -10.25 7.80
N SER A 31 23.80 -10.50 7.52
CA SER A 31 24.76 -10.92 8.53
C SER A 31 25.03 -9.89 9.65
N ARG A 32 24.72 -8.60 9.40
CA ARG A 32 24.84 -7.53 10.39
C ARG A 32 23.72 -7.53 11.46
N PHE A 33 22.69 -8.34 11.26
CA PHE A 33 21.56 -8.51 12.18
C PHE A 33 21.52 -9.90 12.83
N GLY A 34 22.66 -10.56 12.96
CA GLY A 34 22.80 -11.89 13.55
C GLY A 34 22.96 -12.99 12.48
N THR A 35 23.28 -14.20 12.92
CA THR A 35 23.61 -15.32 12.01
C THR A 35 22.46 -15.65 11.04
N ASN A 36 21.21 -15.53 11.52
CA ASN A 36 19.99 -15.77 10.74
C ASN A 36 19.13 -14.49 10.61
N GLY A 37 19.72 -13.30 10.79
CA GLY A 37 18.99 -12.04 10.76
C GLY A 37 17.96 -11.88 11.89
N GLU A 38 18.15 -12.60 13.02
CA GLU A 38 17.23 -12.60 14.17
C GLU A 38 17.01 -11.22 14.79
N GLY A 39 17.95 -10.28 14.57
CA GLY A 39 17.77 -8.88 14.95
C GLY A 39 16.71 -8.12 14.15
N ILE A 40 16.11 -8.74 13.11
CA ILE A 40 15.05 -8.15 12.30
C ILE A 40 13.72 -8.77 12.73
N PRO A 41 12.78 -8.01 13.32
CA PRO A 41 11.46 -8.52 13.71
C PRO A 41 10.69 -9.08 12.51
N LEU A 42 10.14 -10.30 12.65
CA LEU A 42 9.38 -10.96 11.58
C LEU A 42 8.10 -10.21 11.22
N GLU A 43 7.53 -9.51 12.18
CA GLU A 43 6.30 -8.73 12.04
C GLU A 43 6.41 -7.60 11.01
N MET A 44 7.63 -7.12 10.75
CA MET A 44 7.87 -6.12 9.70
C MET A 44 8.23 -6.72 8.33
N CYS A 45 8.26 -8.05 8.25
CA CYS A 45 8.69 -8.78 7.06
C CYS A 45 7.46 -9.41 6.36
N PRO A 46 7.08 -8.97 5.14
CA PRO A 46 6.03 -9.64 4.38
C PRO A 46 6.36 -11.13 4.23
N CYS A 47 5.38 -12.00 4.51
CA CYS A 47 5.55 -13.46 4.48
C CYS A 47 6.69 -13.98 5.37
N GLY A 48 7.11 -13.24 6.41
CA GLY A 48 8.24 -13.60 7.25
C GLY A 48 9.61 -13.52 6.56
N ASN A 49 9.68 -12.98 5.33
CA ASN A 49 10.89 -12.96 4.51
C ASN A 49 11.79 -11.76 4.84
N ARG A 50 12.83 -12.01 5.64
CA ARG A 50 13.82 -10.99 6.03
C ARG A 50 14.63 -10.48 4.85
N LYS A 51 15.06 -11.36 3.93
CA LYS A 51 15.89 -10.97 2.78
C LYS A 51 15.15 -10.06 1.80
N ALA A 52 13.87 -10.32 1.52
CA ALA A 52 13.04 -9.41 0.74
C ALA A 52 12.87 -8.05 1.43
N THR A 53 12.74 -8.03 2.76
CA THR A 53 12.71 -6.79 3.53
C THR A 53 14.03 -6.03 3.42
N LEU A 54 15.17 -6.69 3.59
CA LEU A 54 16.50 -6.09 3.43
C LEU A 54 16.71 -5.52 2.03
N ARG A 55 16.26 -6.21 0.98
CA ARG A 55 16.29 -5.69 -0.39
C ARG A 55 15.58 -4.34 -0.49
N ARG A 56 14.40 -4.16 0.12
CA ARG A 56 13.66 -2.89 0.11
C ARG A 56 14.46 -1.75 0.76
N PHE A 57 15.12 -2.02 1.90
CA PHE A 57 15.97 -1.03 2.57
C PHE A 57 17.22 -0.68 1.75
N LEU A 58 17.85 -1.67 1.11
CA LEU A 58 18.96 -1.45 0.19
C LEU A 58 18.55 -0.58 -1.00
N VAL A 59 17.43 -0.89 -1.66
CA VAL A 59 16.90 -0.08 -2.76
C VAL A 59 16.64 1.36 -2.30
N ALA A 60 16.02 1.55 -1.13
CA ALA A 60 15.73 2.87 -0.57
C ALA A 60 17.01 3.70 -0.30
N ARG A 61 18.14 3.04 -0.12
CA ARG A 61 19.46 3.65 0.13
C ARG A 61 20.46 3.41 -1.02
N ARG A 62 19.94 3.17 -2.25
CA ARG A 62 20.76 3.03 -3.47
C ARG A 62 21.87 1.98 -3.33
N TYR A 63 21.58 0.90 -2.61
CA TYR A 63 22.51 -0.20 -2.31
C TYR A 63 23.74 0.19 -1.48
N VAL A 64 23.73 1.32 -0.78
CA VAL A 64 24.73 1.65 0.24
C VAL A 64 24.38 0.90 1.52
N VAL A 65 25.15 -0.15 1.82
CA VAL A 65 24.85 -1.08 2.93
C VAL A 65 24.79 -0.38 4.29
N ASP A 66 25.75 0.53 4.57
CA ASP A 66 25.79 1.23 5.85
C ASP A 66 24.59 2.15 6.06
N ASP A 67 24.13 2.82 4.98
CA ASP A 67 22.94 3.67 5.04
C ASP A 67 21.66 2.82 5.20
N ALA A 68 21.62 1.66 4.55
CA ALA A 68 20.49 0.72 4.67
C ALA A 68 20.43 0.10 6.08
N GLU A 69 21.56 -0.29 6.64
CA GLU A 69 21.65 -0.76 8.03
C GLU A 69 21.16 0.30 9.00
N LYS A 70 21.69 1.53 8.89
CA LYS A 70 21.27 2.64 9.73
C LYS A 70 19.75 2.85 9.66
N MET A 71 19.19 2.93 8.44
CA MET A 71 17.76 3.12 8.25
C MET A 71 16.95 1.99 8.89
N LEU A 72 17.39 0.74 8.75
CA LEU A 72 16.69 -0.40 9.33
C LEU A 72 16.73 -0.38 10.86
N ARG A 73 17.88 -0.06 11.46
CA ARG A 73 18.02 0.11 12.92
C ARG A 73 17.13 1.25 13.43
N ASP A 74 17.14 2.39 12.75
CA ASP A 74 16.28 3.54 13.08
C ASP A 74 14.77 3.13 12.98
N THR A 75 14.40 2.31 11.99
CA THR A 75 13.03 1.77 11.85
C THR A 75 12.67 0.84 13.02
N ILE A 76 13.55 -0.09 13.40
CA ILE A 76 13.32 -1.02 14.51
C ILE A 76 13.17 -0.22 15.82
N GLU A 77 14.01 0.78 16.05
CA GLU A 77 13.92 1.67 17.21
C GLU A 77 12.60 2.47 17.18
N TRP A 78 12.23 3.04 16.03
CA TRP A 78 10.97 3.77 15.89
C TRP A 78 9.77 2.87 16.20
N ARG A 79 9.78 1.62 15.75
CA ARG A 79 8.69 0.65 16.01
C ARG A 79 8.48 0.38 17.49
N THR A 80 9.55 0.46 18.29
CA THR A 80 9.47 0.29 19.76
C THR A 80 9.10 1.57 20.50
N ASN A 81 9.35 2.75 19.91
CA ASN A 81 9.25 4.02 20.59
C ASN A 81 8.06 4.90 20.17
N VAL A 82 7.50 4.69 18.96
CA VAL A 82 6.35 5.47 18.51
C VAL A 82 5.19 5.36 19.50
N THR A 83 4.52 6.49 19.79
CA THR A 83 3.48 6.55 20.81
C THR A 83 2.20 7.12 20.20
N ILE A 84 1.07 6.46 20.43
CA ILE A 84 -0.27 6.87 20.03
C ILE A 84 -1.20 6.78 21.24
N GLY A 85 -1.81 7.90 21.63
CA GLY A 85 -2.72 7.94 22.78
C GLY A 85 -2.10 7.43 24.08
N GLY A 86 -0.79 7.63 24.26
CA GLY A 86 -0.04 7.12 25.41
C GLY A 86 0.39 5.65 25.31
N VAL A 87 -0.02 4.91 24.25
CA VAL A 87 0.42 3.53 24.01
C VAL A 87 1.71 3.57 23.18
N LYS A 88 2.78 2.95 23.71
CA LYS A 88 4.10 2.98 23.12
C LYS A 88 4.41 1.68 22.37
N GLY A 89 4.91 1.82 21.15
CA GLY A 89 5.34 0.73 20.28
C GLY A 89 4.25 0.20 19.37
N VAL A 90 4.62 -0.11 18.11
CA VAL A 90 3.69 -0.57 17.06
C VAL A 90 2.89 -1.79 17.51
N GLU A 91 3.54 -2.77 18.12
CA GLU A 91 2.88 -4.02 18.56
C GLU A 91 1.80 -3.77 19.62
N LEU A 92 2.08 -2.90 20.59
CA LEU A 92 1.11 -2.54 21.61
C LEU A 92 -0.01 -1.65 21.05
N ILE A 93 0.32 -0.76 20.11
CA ILE A 93 -0.67 0.06 19.41
C ILE A 93 -1.66 -0.83 18.67
N LEU A 94 -1.21 -1.86 17.94
CA LEU A 94 -2.07 -2.79 17.21
C LEU A 94 -2.95 -3.64 18.12
N LYS A 95 -2.42 -4.07 19.29
CA LYS A 95 -3.14 -4.87 20.27
C LYS A 95 -4.07 -4.03 21.16
N SER A 96 -3.93 -2.72 21.17
CA SER A 96 -4.79 -1.84 21.94
C SER A 96 -6.17 -1.67 21.29
N LYS A 97 -7.14 -1.12 22.06
CA LYS A 97 -8.46 -0.77 21.52
C LYS A 97 -8.30 0.16 20.31
N PRO A 98 -8.91 -0.18 19.15
CA PRO A 98 -8.80 0.63 17.95
C PRO A 98 -9.25 2.07 18.16
N ARG A 99 -8.45 3.01 17.67
CA ARG A 99 -8.75 4.45 17.72
C ARG A 99 -9.52 4.85 16.46
N TRP A 100 -10.79 4.45 16.41
CA TRP A 100 -11.68 4.76 15.29
C TRP A 100 -11.85 6.26 15.06
N ASP A 101 -11.77 7.06 16.13
CA ASP A 101 -11.77 8.52 16.07
C ASP A 101 -10.61 9.06 15.20
N LEU A 102 -9.40 8.54 15.38
CA LEU A 102 -8.22 8.94 14.62
C LEU A 102 -8.31 8.48 13.15
N ILE A 103 -8.80 7.26 12.93
CA ILE A 103 -9.00 6.71 11.58
C ILE A 103 -10.04 7.54 10.83
N ALA A 104 -11.18 7.82 11.45
CA ALA A 104 -12.25 8.59 10.84
C ALA A 104 -11.81 10.03 10.51
N ALA A 105 -11.07 10.68 11.40
CA ALA A 105 -10.53 12.01 11.15
C ALA A 105 -9.56 12.03 9.94
N ASN A 106 -8.68 11.05 9.84
CA ASN A 106 -7.79 10.93 8.70
C ASN A 106 -8.54 10.64 7.39
N ARG A 107 -9.53 9.73 7.42
CA ARG A 107 -10.33 9.35 6.24
C ARG A 107 -11.09 10.53 5.64
N ARG A 108 -11.52 11.49 6.45
CA ARG A 108 -12.17 12.71 5.94
C ARG A 108 -11.25 13.57 5.10
N ILE A 109 -9.94 13.58 5.39
CA ILE A 109 -8.95 14.36 4.64
C ILE A 109 -8.39 13.54 3.48
N ILE A 110 -8.14 12.25 3.71
CA ILE A 110 -7.55 11.33 2.74
C ILE A 110 -8.47 10.12 2.58
N PRO A 111 -9.51 10.25 1.75
CA PRO A 111 -10.36 9.12 1.40
C PRO A 111 -9.54 8.05 0.67
N ALA A 112 -9.51 6.84 1.22
CA ALA A 112 -8.72 5.75 0.67
C ALA A 112 -9.42 4.40 0.79
N THR A 113 -9.25 3.55 -0.21
CA THR A 113 -9.57 2.14 -0.18
C THR A 113 -8.27 1.36 0.02
N PRO A 114 -7.98 0.86 1.23
CA PRO A 114 -6.72 0.21 1.56
C PRO A 114 -6.43 -1.03 0.73
N PHE A 115 -7.47 -1.73 0.31
CA PHE A 115 -7.40 -2.84 -0.65
C PHE A 115 -8.56 -2.74 -1.63
N HIS A 116 -8.27 -2.53 -2.91
CA HIS A 116 -9.28 -2.41 -3.95
C HIS A 116 -9.50 -3.73 -4.70
N CYS A 117 -8.43 -4.28 -5.26
CA CYS A 117 -8.41 -5.51 -6.05
C CYS A 117 -6.96 -5.99 -6.22
N TYR A 118 -6.76 -6.99 -7.06
CA TYR A 118 -5.43 -7.37 -7.54
C TYR A 118 -5.27 -6.98 -9.01
N THR A 119 -4.03 -6.59 -9.38
CA THR A 119 -3.69 -6.43 -10.79
C THR A 119 -3.70 -7.78 -11.52
N ARG A 120 -3.66 -7.77 -12.86
CA ARG A 120 -3.50 -8.99 -13.68
C ARG A 120 -2.23 -9.79 -13.29
N GLN A 121 -1.21 -9.11 -12.75
CA GLN A 121 0.04 -9.73 -12.29
C GLN A 121 -0.02 -10.16 -10.81
N GLY A 122 -1.15 -9.97 -10.12
CA GLY A 122 -1.34 -10.36 -8.72
C GLY A 122 -0.93 -9.31 -7.68
N TYR A 123 -0.44 -8.13 -8.08
CA TYR A 123 -0.13 -7.06 -7.12
C TYR A 123 -1.41 -6.46 -6.53
N PRO A 124 -1.50 -6.27 -5.20
CA PRO A 124 -2.63 -5.60 -4.58
C PRO A 124 -2.68 -4.12 -4.98
N VAL A 125 -3.90 -3.59 -5.10
CA VAL A 125 -4.17 -2.21 -5.49
C VAL A 125 -4.70 -1.43 -4.31
N TYR A 126 -4.06 -0.31 -4.02
CA TYR A 126 -4.47 0.71 -3.07
C TYR A 126 -5.01 1.92 -3.84
N ALA A 127 -6.21 2.39 -3.53
CA ALA A 127 -6.84 3.51 -4.22
C ALA A 127 -7.08 4.69 -3.27
N LEU A 128 -6.74 5.89 -3.73
CA LEU A 128 -6.92 7.16 -3.04
C LEU A 128 -7.78 8.11 -3.89
N ARG A 129 -8.75 8.80 -3.28
CA ARG A 129 -9.52 9.86 -3.94
C ARG A 129 -9.26 11.21 -3.27
N LEU A 130 -8.07 11.78 -3.49
CA LEU A 130 -7.62 12.99 -2.78
C LEU A 130 -8.50 14.21 -3.07
N GLY A 131 -9.07 14.31 -4.27
CA GLY A 131 -9.97 15.41 -4.61
C GLY A 131 -11.33 15.37 -3.91
N LYS A 132 -11.70 14.24 -3.31
CA LYS A 132 -12.94 14.08 -2.51
C LYS A 132 -12.68 14.28 -1.01
N GLY A 133 -11.44 14.52 -0.60
CA GLY A 133 -11.07 14.80 0.79
C GLY A 133 -11.40 16.24 1.18
N ASP A 134 -11.73 16.43 2.46
CA ASP A 134 -11.98 17.76 3.05
C ASP A 134 -10.66 18.43 3.43
N SER A 135 -10.10 19.19 2.51
CA SER A 135 -8.84 19.92 2.72
C SER A 135 -8.96 21.02 3.81
N SER A 136 -10.17 21.44 4.20
CA SER A 136 -10.37 22.44 5.26
C SER A 136 -9.97 21.89 6.63
N LEU A 137 -10.07 20.59 6.82
CA LEU A 137 -9.70 19.91 8.05
C LEU A 137 -8.19 19.68 8.21
N ALA A 138 -7.40 19.84 7.15
CA ALA A 138 -5.98 19.49 7.14
C ALA A 138 -5.16 20.20 8.24
N THR A 139 -5.56 21.42 8.63
CA THR A 139 -4.88 22.20 9.66
C THR A 139 -5.48 22.04 11.07
N SER A 140 -6.64 21.42 11.19
CA SER A 140 -7.35 21.24 12.46
C SER A 140 -7.26 19.84 13.04
N VAL A 141 -6.90 18.84 12.19
CA VAL A 141 -6.72 17.46 12.63
C VAL A 141 -5.31 17.27 13.17
N HIS A 142 -5.21 16.67 14.36
CA HIS A 142 -3.94 16.43 15.03
C HIS A 142 -3.06 15.45 14.23
N GLU A 143 -1.75 15.67 14.23
CA GLU A 143 -0.75 14.85 13.51
C GLU A 143 -0.86 13.36 13.84
N GLU A 144 -1.18 13.04 15.09
CA GLU A 144 -1.34 11.67 15.57
C GLU A 144 -2.34 10.86 14.74
N CYS A 145 -3.40 11.50 14.20
CA CYS A 145 -4.37 10.85 13.30
C CYS A 145 -3.70 10.32 12.04
N HIS A 146 -2.76 11.11 11.48
CA HIS A 146 -2.06 10.76 10.25
C HIS A 146 -0.99 9.70 10.52
N VAL A 147 -0.27 9.81 11.63
CA VAL A 147 0.73 8.81 12.07
C VAL A 147 0.04 7.48 12.34
N TYR A 148 -1.02 7.46 13.17
CA TYR A 148 -1.77 6.25 13.49
C TYR A 148 -2.32 5.56 12.22
N SER A 149 -3.00 6.32 11.36
CA SER A 149 -3.55 5.78 10.11
C SER A 149 -2.45 5.25 9.18
N SER A 150 -1.26 5.86 9.19
CA SER A 150 -0.11 5.39 8.40
C SER A 150 0.46 4.08 8.95
N ILE A 151 0.55 3.93 10.29
CA ILE A 151 0.94 2.68 10.95
C ILE A 151 -0.06 1.58 10.57
N ILE A 152 -1.35 1.79 10.84
CA ILE A 152 -2.40 0.80 10.58
C ILE A 152 -2.37 0.33 9.12
N ARG A 153 -2.27 1.26 8.16
CA ARG A 153 -2.21 0.94 6.74
C ARG A 153 -0.94 0.19 6.36
N GLY A 154 0.22 0.62 6.88
CA GLY A 154 1.50 -0.04 6.63
C GLY A 154 1.52 -1.47 7.17
N GLU A 155 1.07 -1.66 8.40
CA GLU A 155 1.01 -2.98 9.03
C GLU A 155 -0.03 -3.89 8.37
N HIS A 156 -1.21 -3.36 8.01
CA HIS A 156 -2.22 -4.11 7.26
C HIS A 156 -1.67 -4.59 5.91
N LEU A 157 -0.94 -3.73 5.18
CA LEU A 157 -0.31 -4.11 3.93
C LEU A 157 0.72 -5.24 4.14
N VAL A 158 1.64 -5.05 5.08
CA VAL A 158 2.77 -5.97 5.31
C VAL A 158 2.30 -7.32 5.90
N ARG A 159 1.36 -7.29 6.86
CA ARG A 159 0.97 -8.48 7.63
C ARG A 159 -0.22 -9.24 7.06
N LYS A 160 -1.02 -8.60 6.20
CA LYS A 160 -2.24 -9.21 5.66
C LYS A 160 -2.25 -9.22 4.13
N ILE A 161 -2.20 -8.06 3.49
CA ILE A 161 -2.44 -7.95 2.05
C ILE A 161 -1.33 -8.60 1.21
N LEU A 162 -0.06 -8.38 1.54
CA LEU A 162 1.05 -8.97 0.80
C LEU A 162 1.14 -10.50 1.00
N PRO A 163 0.98 -11.05 2.22
CA PRO A 163 0.85 -12.49 2.41
C PRO A 163 -0.32 -13.12 1.66
N ASP A 164 -1.49 -12.46 1.63
CA ASP A 164 -2.63 -12.96 0.86
C ASP A 164 -2.33 -12.97 -0.65
N ALA A 165 -1.69 -11.93 -1.18
CA ALA A 165 -1.26 -11.87 -2.57
C ALA A 165 -0.28 -13.01 -2.91
N GLN A 166 0.69 -13.27 -2.03
CA GLN A 166 1.65 -14.37 -2.17
C GLN A 166 0.97 -15.73 -2.18
N SER A 167 0.04 -15.97 -1.25
CA SER A 167 -0.71 -17.23 -1.16
C SER A 167 -1.56 -17.47 -2.42
N ARG A 168 -2.21 -16.43 -2.93
CA ARG A 168 -2.98 -16.52 -4.19
C ARG A 168 -2.10 -16.89 -5.38
N TYR A 169 -0.93 -16.28 -5.49
CA TYR A 169 0.03 -16.58 -6.55
C TYR A 169 0.48 -18.03 -6.51
N GLN A 170 0.84 -18.52 -5.33
CA GLN A 170 1.27 -19.90 -5.16
C GLN A 170 0.17 -20.90 -5.53
N ASN A 171 -1.07 -20.68 -5.07
CA ASN A 171 -2.19 -21.55 -5.36
C ASN A 171 -2.57 -21.57 -6.86
N SER A 172 -2.31 -20.48 -7.60
CA SER A 172 -2.58 -20.42 -9.04
C SER A 172 -1.51 -21.11 -9.90
N HIS A 173 -0.32 -21.38 -9.35
CA HIS A 173 0.81 -21.98 -10.05
C HIS A 173 1.10 -23.43 -9.61
N VAL A 174 0.49 -23.90 -8.52
CA VAL A 174 0.44 -25.32 -8.19
C VAL A 174 -0.70 -25.91 -9.02
N GLY A 175 -0.37 -26.51 -10.17
CA GLY A 175 -1.33 -27.22 -11.00
C GLY A 175 -2.07 -28.31 -10.19
N PRO A 176 -3.31 -28.68 -10.58
CA PRO A 176 -4.01 -29.77 -9.94
C PRO A 176 -3.18 -31.04 -10.10
N GLY A 177 -2.61 -31.52 -9.00
CA GLY A 177 -2.15 -32.90 -8.94
C GLY A 177 -3.32 -33.80 -9.34
N LEU A 178 -3.10 -34.66 -10.34
CA LEU A 178 -4.02 -35.66 -10.81
C LEU A 178 -4.60 -36.44 -9.62
N ASP A 179 -5.82 -36.12 -9.23
CA ASP A 179 -6.72 -37.07 -8.60
C ASP A 179 -8.16 -36.71 -9.00
N ASP A 180 -8.67 -37.60 -9.87
CA ASP A 180 -9.99 -37.61 -10.44
C ASP A 180 -10.96 -38.15 -9.38
N SER A 181 -11.75 -37.29 -8.76
CA SER A 181 -13.04 -37.67 -8.20
C SER A 181 -13.91 -36.44 -7.88
N THR A 182 -14.95 -36.31 -8.67
CA THR A 182 -16.22 -35.60 -8.50
C THR A 182 -16.56 -35.15 -7.08
N SER A 183 -16.75 -33.85 -6.88
CA SER A 183 -17.81 -33.38 -5.98
C SER A 183 -18.20 -31.91 -6.23
N GLU A 184 -19.48 -31.70 -6.23
CA GLU A 184 -20.28 -30.53 -6.51
C GLU A 184 -19.87 -29.31 -5.68
N CYS A 185 -19.86 -28.15 -6.36
CA CYS A 185 -19.78 -26.82 -5.74
C CYS A 185 -20.95 -26.60 -4.78
N LYS A 186 -20.70 -26.60 -3.49
CA LYS A 186 -21.57 -25.96 -2.50
C LYS A 186 -20.92 -24.68 -2.03
N GLU A 187 -21.55 -23.55 -2.37
CA GLU A 187 -21.28 -22.25 -1.75
C GLU A 187 -21.48 -22.35 -0.24
N SER A 188 -20.41 -22.27 0.51
CA SER A 188 -20.42 -22.04 1.94
C SER A 188 -19.61 -20.81 2.25
N GLN A 189 -20.31 -19.73 2.56
CA GLN A 189 -19.74 -18.48 3.08
C GLN A 189 -19.32 -18.71 4.55
N THR A 190 -18.19 -19.30 4.76
CA THR A 190 -17.48 -19.25 6.03
C THR A 190 -16.12 -18.60 5.78
N LEU A 191 -15.83 -17.53 6.53
CA LEU A 191 -14.51 -16.90 6.56
C LEU A 191 -13.47 -18.01 6.84
N PRO A 192 -12.42 -18.11 6.00
CA PRO A 192 -11.39 -19.11 6.26
C PRO A 192 -10.69 -18.75 7.57
N GLU A 193 -10.51 -19.78 8.41
CA GLU A 193 -9.64 -19.74 9.58
C GLU A 193 -8.27 -19.14 9.19
N SER A 194 -7.68 -18.41 10.14
CA SER A 194 -6.37 -17.76 10.03
C SER A 194 -5.40 -18.57 9.17
N PRO A 195 -4.89 -18.03 8.05
CA PRO A 195 -3.99 -18.78 7.20
C PRO A 195 -2.73 -19.12 8.00
N ARG A 196 -2.41 -20.43 8.07
CA ARG A 196 -1.10 -20.88 8.54
C ARG A 196 -0.04 -20.09 7.80
N ALA A 197 0.89 -19.48 8.54
CA ALA A 197 2.00 -18.75 7.97
C ALA A 197 2.68 -19.61 6.90
N VAL A 198 2.52 -19.22 5.63
CA VAL A 198 3.23 -19.86 4.54
C VAL A 198 4.67 -19.39 4.66
N VAL A 199 5.53 -20.23 5.23
CA VAL A 199 6.97 -20.01 5.21
C VAL A 199 7.41 -20.13 3.76
N VAL A 200 7.47 -19.00 3.08
CA VAL A 200 8.16 -18.91 1.79
C VAL A 200 9.63 -19.03 2.12
N GLY A 201 10.27 -20.12 1.69
CA GLY A 201 11.71 -20.31 1.89
C GLY A 201 12.52 -19.07 1.45
N ASP A 202 13.83 -19.09 1.55
CA ASP A 202 14.77 -17.98 1.31
C ASP A 202 14.68 -17.30 -0.07
N SER A 203 13.65 -17.58 -0.88
CA SER A 203 13.40 -16.92 -2.16
C SER A 203 13.12 -15.43 -1.94
N ILE A 204 13.92 -14.58 -2.57
CA ILE A 204 13.76 -13.12 -2.53
C ILE A 204 12.56 -12.69 -3.39
N ASP A 205 12.07 -13.56 -4.26
CA ASP A 205 10.95 -13.28 -5.17
C ASP A 205 9.61 -13.53 -4.47
N ILE A 206 9.13 -12.51 -3.79
CA ILE A 206 7.79 -12.49 -3.18
C ILE A 206 7.04 -11.22 -3.60
N PHE A 207 5.71 -11.24 -3.41
CA PHE A 207 4.91 -10.03 -3.52
C PHE A 207 5.19 -9.12 -2.33
N ASP A 208 6.12 -8.17 -2.50
CA ASP A 208 6.53 -7.21 -1.47
C ASP A 208 6.10 -5.77 -1.78
N LYS A 209 5.26 -5.59 -2.82
CA LYS A 209 4.82 -4.27 -3.32
C LYS A 209 3.34 -4.24 -3.67
N GLN A 210 2.78 -3.04 -3.71
CA GLN A 210 1.43 -2.74 -4.18
C GLN A 210 1.46 -1.75 -5.33
N VAL A 211 0.38 -1.68 -6.11
CA VAL A 211 0.09 -0.60 -7.06
C VAL A 211 -0.78 0.42 -6.37
N VAL A 212 -0.52 1.71 -6.61
CA VAL A 212 -1.29 2.81 -6.01
C VAL A 212 -1.99 3.59 -7.11
N ILE A 213 -3.29 3.83 -6.96
CA ILE A 213 -4.09 4.72 -7.82
C ILE A 213 -4.44 5.95 -6.99
N VAL A 214 -4.12 7.14 -7.50
CA VAL A 214 -4.40 8.42 -6.85
C VAL A 214 -5.32 9.23 -7.76
N ASP A 215 -6.60 9.28 -7.41
CA ASP A 215 -7.60 10.09 -8.13
C ASP A 215 -7.58 11.53 -7.59
N LEU A 216 -7.37 12.47 -8.49
CA LEU A 216 -7.33 13.89 -8.22
C LEU A 216 -8.60 14.65 -8.68
N GLU A 217 -9.66 13.91 -9.05
CA GLU A 217 -10.92 14.54 -9.46
C GLU A 217 -11.45 15.49 -8.39
N GLY A 218 -11.63 16.76 -8.75
CA GLY A 218 -12.11 17.80 -7.84
C GLY A 218 -11.03 18.47 -6.98
N ILE A 219 -9.75 18.07 -7.11
CA ILE A 219 -8.67 18.73 -6.39
C ILE A 219 -8.48 20.16 -6.90
N GLY A 220 -8.32 21.11 -5.97
CA GLY A 220 -8.10 22.52 -6.27
C GLY A 220 -6.93 23.09 -5.47
N MET A 221 -6.75 24.43 -5.52
CA MET A 221 -5.68 25.14 -4.79
C MET A 221 -5.74 24.94 -3.28
N SER A 222 -6.93 24.65 -2.72
CA SER A 222 -7.10 24.31 -1.30
C SER A 222 -6.29 23.07 -0.86
N ALA A 223 -5.93 22.18 -1.78
CA ALA A 223 -5.09 21.02 -1.51
C ALA A 223 -3.69 21.38 -0.99
N LEU A 224 -3.20 22.59 -1.25
CA LEU A 224 -1.95 23.07 -0.66
C LEU A 224 -1.98 23.06 0.88
N ARG A 225 -3.16 23.18 1.49
CA ARG A 225 -3.32 23.02 2.95
C ARG A 225 -2.96 21.60 3.41
N CYS A 226 -3.11 20.60 2.53
CA CYS A 226 -2.78 19.21 2.83
C CYS A 226 -1.27 18.89 2.71
N LEU A 227 -0.41 19.83 2.33
CA LEU A 227 1.04 19.60 2.22
C LEU A 227 1.65 19.15 3.55
N TYR A 228 1.17 19.69 4.67
CA TYR A 228 1.61 19.25 6.00
C TYR A 228 1.22 17.78 6.23
N VAL A 229 -0.04 17.43 5.98
CA VAL A 229 -0.54 16.05 6.10
C VAL A 229 0.27 15.10 5.22
N PHE A 230 0.53 15.51 3.96
CA PHE A 230 1.36 14.75 3.04
C PHE A 230 2.79 14.53 3.59
N LYS A 231 3.41 15.58 4.17
CA LYS A 231 4.74 15.46 4.79
C LYS A 231 4.75 14.45 5.92
N VAL A 232 3.76 14.49 6.82
CA VAL A 232 3.64 13.56 7.95
C VAL A 232 3.51 12.12 7.45
N ILE A 233 2.57 11.86 6.54
CA ILE A 233 2.33 10.52 6.00
C ILE A 233 3.55 10.01 5.23
N ASN A 234 4.15 10.86 4.39
CA ASN A 234 5.33 10.50 3.62
C ASN A 234 6.54 10.22 4.52
N SER A 235 6.72 10.96 5.62
CA SER A 235 7.80 10.71 6.57
C SER A 235 7.66 9.33 7.22
N VAL A 236 6.47 8.98 7.70
CA VAL A 236 6.22 7.63 8.26
C VAL A 236 6.45 6.54 7.21
N ALA A 237 5.88 6.71 6.02
CA ALA A 237 5.96 5.71 4.95
C ALA A 237 7.38 5.54 4.40
N SER A 238 8.08 6.63 4.09
CA SER A 238 9.40 6.58 3.46
C SER A 238 10.51 6.11 4.39
N LEU A 239 10.39 6.37 5.70
CA LEU A 239 11.39 5.97 6.67
C LEU A 239 11.17 4.55 7.21
N ASN A 240 9.91 4.14 7.41
CA ASN A 240 9.61 2.91 8.13
C ASN A 240 8.98 1.81 7.25
N TYR A 241 8.45 2.17 6.09
CA TYR A 241 7.83 1.24 5.13
C TYR A 241 8.37 1.48 3.71
N PRO A 242 9.71 1.43 3.51
CA PRO A 242 10.30 1.79 2.23
C PRO A 242 9.92 0.80 1.13
N GLU A 243 9.84 1.30 -0.10
CA GLU A 243 9.77 0.52 -1.34
C GLU A 243 8.54 -0.41 -1.46
N LEU A 244 7.45 -0.11 -0.75
CA LEU A 244 6.20 -0.89 -0.84
C LEU A 244 5.35 -0.55 -2.08
N SER A 245 5.70 0.48 -2.86
CA SER A 245 4.98 0.82 -4.10
C SER A 245 5.75 0.34 -5.33
N LYS A 246 5.09 -0.45 -6.19
CA LYS A 246 5.59 -0.84 -7.51
C LYS A 246 5.39 0.27 -8.53
N ALA A 247 4.19 0.82 -8.57
CA ALA A 247 3.80 1.92 -9.46
C ALA A 247 2.75 2.79 -8.80
N ILE A 248 2.69 4.06 -9.19
CA ILE A 248 1.73 5.04 -8.71
C ILE A 248 1.09 5.69 -9.94
N TYR A 249 -0.21 5.49 -10.11
CA TYR A 249 -1.02 6.05 -11.18
C TYR A 249 -1.78 7.26 -10.65
N ILE A 250 -1.39 8.47 -11.06
CA ILE A 250 -2.12 9.69 -10.76
C ILE A 250 -3.11 9.92 -11.91
N VAL A 251 -4.40 9.87 -11.62
CA VAL A 251 -5.48 9.98 -12.59
C VAL A 251 -6.30 11.23 -12.34
N ASN A 252 -7.06 11.68 -13.36
CA ASN A 252 -7.85 12.92 -13.31
C ASN A 252 -7.03 14.13 -12.86
N ALA A 253 -5.75 14.22 -13.29
CA ALA A 253 -4.90 15.34 -12.93
C ALA A 253 -5.44 16.65 -13.56
N PRO A 254 -5.80 17.67 -12.74
CA PRO A 254 -6.38 18.90 -13.26
C PRO A 254 -5.34 19.78 -13.94
N SER A 255 -5.78 20.82 -14.67
CA SER A 255 -4.87 21.78 -15.34
C SER A 255 -3.91 22.51 -14.40
N ILE A 256 -4.26 22.62 -13.11
CA ILE A 256 -3.38 23.21 -12.08
C ILE A 256 -2.37 22.22 -11.50
N PHE A 257 -2.37 20.99 -11.99
CA PHE A 257 -1.55 19.91 -11.43
C PHE A 257 -0.05 20.23 -11.42
N ASP A 258 0.47 20.87 -12.46
CA ASP A 258 1.89 21.23 -12.54
C ASP A 258 2.33 22.12 -11.38
N TYR A 259 1.45 23.03 -10.94
CA TYR A 259 1.70 23.87 -9.78
C TYR A 259 1.69 23.07 -8.48
N LEU A 260 0.69 22.22 -8.28
CA LEU A 260 0.60 21.33 -7.12
C LEU A 260 1.78 20.35 -7.09
N TRP A 261 2.14 19.79 -8.23
CA TRP A 261 3.25 18.87 -8.39
C TRP A 261 4.59 19.50 -8.03
N SER A 262 4.81 20.77 -8.40
CA SER A 262 6.04 21.48 -8.03
C SER A 262 6.25 21.60 -6.51
N ALA A 263 5.17 21.64 -5.74
CA ALA A 263 5.20 21.67 -4.28
C ALA A 263 5.40 20.28 -3.65
N VAL A 264 4.88 19.23 -4.27
CA VAL A 264 4.93 17.83 -3.74
C VAL A 264 6.21 17.11 -4.18
N LYS A 265 6.64 17.30 -5.43
CA LYS A 265 7.79 16.59 -6.02
C LYS A 265 9.07 16.62 -5.16
N PRO A 266 9.49 17.75 -4.56
CA PRO A 266 10.69 17.81 -3.73
C PRO A 266 10.59 16.98 -2.45
N LEU A 267 9.37 16.61 -2.01
CA LEU A 267 9.14 15.81 -0.82
C LEU A 267 9.28 14.31 -1.09
N LEU A 268 9.33 13.91 -2.37
CA LEU A 268 9.44 12.54 -2.81
C LEU A 268 10.89 12.18 -3.14
N ALA A 269 11.32 11.01 -2.71
CA ALA A 269 12.60 10.45 -3.14
C ALA A 269 12.62 10.24 -4.67
N SER A 270 13.79 10.38 -5.31
CA SER A 270 13.95 10.29 -6.77
C SER A 270 13.44 8.96 -7.34
N HIS A 271 13.68 7.84 -6.64
CA HIS A 271 13.20 6.54 -7.04
C HIS A 271 11.66 6.41 -6.98
N THR A 272 11.01 7.11 -6.02
CA THR A 272 9.54 7.19 -5.97
C THR A 272 9.00 7.99 -7.13
N GLN A 273 9.65 9.11 -7.49
CA GLN A 273 9.24 9.92 -8.64
C GLN A 273 9.24 9.13 -9.95
N ASN A 274 10.18 8.21 -10.12
CA ASN A 274 10.29 7.36 -11.32
C ASN A 274 9.16 6.32 -11.45
N LYS A 275 8.45 6.02 -10.36
CA LYS A 275 7.31 5.10 -10.33
C LYS A 275 5.98 5.79 -10.62
N ILE A 276 5.95 7.12 -10.69
CA ILE A 276 4.74 7.91 -10.88
C ILE A 276 4.42 8.07 -12.35
N ARG A 277 3.18 7.80 -12.70
CA ARG A 277 2.57 8.05 -14.00
C ARG A 277 1.39 8.98 -13.82
N ILE A 278 1.29 10.00 -14.68
CA ILE A 278 0.32 11.08 -14.54
C ILE A 278 -0.55 11.12 -15.78
N TYR A 279 -1.85 11.10 -15.57
CA TYR A 279 -2.86 11.14 -16.64
C TYR A 279 -3.85 12.27 -16.41
N GLN A 280 -4.08 13.05 -17.45
CA GLN A 280 -5.02 14.17 -17.47
C GLN A 280 -6.27 13.84 -18.31
N SER A 281 -6.15 12.88 -19.23
CA SER A 281 -7.22 12.46 -20.12
C SER A 281 -7.89 11.19 -19.61
N CYS A 282 -9.23 11.19 -19.55
CA CYS A 282 -10.04 10.02 -19.19
C CYS A 282 -9.73 8.82 -20.07
N ALA A 283 -9.58 9.00 -21.39
CA ALA A 283 -9.26 7.91 -22.30
C ALA A 283 -7.88 7.31 -22.03
N GLN A 284 -6.85 8.14 -21.84
CA GLN A 284 -5.48 7.67 -21.58
C GLN A 284 -5.37 6.93 -20.25
N GLN A 285 -6.01 7.45 -19.18
CA GLN A 285 -5.99 6.77 -17.88
C GLN A 285 -6.73 5.44 -17.91
N TYR A 286 -7.86 5.38 -18.63
CA TYR A 286 -8.64 4.15 -18.76
C TYR A 286 -7.83 3.07 -19.48
N GLU A 287 -7.20 3.39 -20.62
CA GLU A 287 -6.34 2.45 -21.34
C GLU A 287 -5.16 1.97 -20.46
N ALA A 288 -4.50 2.87 -19.75
CA ALA A 288 -3.41 2.50 -18.85
C ALA A 288 -3.88 1.59 -17.68
N LEU A 289 -5.08 1.80 -17.17
CA LEU A 289 -5.64 0.95 -16.12
C LEU A 289 -6.07 -0.42 -16.68
N ARG A 290 -6.59 -0.50 -17.89
CA ARG A 290 -6.93 -1.78 -18.57
C ARG A 290 -5.72 -2.67 -18.81
N GLU A 291 -4.53 -2.09 -18.99
CA GLU A 291 -3.30 -2.88 -19.11
C GLU A 291 -2.97 -3.66 -17.83
N ILE A 292 -3.29 -3.08 -16.67
CA ILE A 292 -2.91 -3.65 -15.36
C ILE A 292 -4.07 -4.28 -14.60
N LEU A 293 -5.31 -3.88 -14.85
CA LEU A 293 -6.51 -4.36 -14.16
C LEU A 293 -7.41 -5.19 -15.09
N ILE A 294 -8.18 -6.08 -14.50
CA ILE A 294 -9.34 -6.65 -15.17
C ILE A 294 -10.34 -5.50 -15.33
N GLU A 295 -11.01 -5.43 -16.49
CA GLU A 295 -11.90 -4.32 -16.80
C GLU A 295 -12.99 -4.12 -15.73
N ASP A 296 -13.48 -5.23 -15.21
CA ASP A 296 -14.40 -5.25 -14.10
C ASP A 296 -13.82 -4.73 -12.78
N ASP A 297 -12.53 -4.62 -12.61
CA ASP A 297 -11.88 -4.09 -11.42
C ASP A 297 -11.50 -2.61 -11.56
N ILE A 298 -11.71 -1.99 -12.73
CA ILE A 298 -11.53 -0.55 -12.89
C ILE A 298 -12.68 0.16 -12.17
N PRO A 299 -12.40 1.12 -11.27
CA PRO A 299 -13.43 1.88 -10.58
C PRO A 299 -14.36 2.62 -11.57
N ASP A 300 -15.67 2.59 -11.34
CA ASP A 300 -16.68 3.19 -12.25
C ASP A 300 -16.41 4.67 -12.52
N TYR A 301 -15.93 5.41 -11.50
CA TYR A 301 -15.57 6.82 -11.65
C TYR A 301 -14.31 7.07 -12.53
N LEU A 302 -13.62 6.03 -12.95
CA LEU A 302 -12.48 6.10 -13.88
C LEU A 302 -12.82 5.56 -15.27
N THR A 303 -14.05 5.12 -15.50
CA THR A 303 -14.51 4.65 -16.82
C THR A 303 -15.04 5.81 -17.66
N PRO A 304 -14.82 5.84 -18.99
CA PRO A 304 -15.44 6.82 -19.88
C PRO A 304 -16.96 6.75 -19.83
N GLN A 305 -17.65 7.90 -19.80
CA GLN A 305 -19.10 7.97 -19.71
C GLN A 305 -19.81 7.36 -20.93
N GLU A 306 -19.17 7.30 -22.08
CA GLU A 306 -19.69 6.64 -23.28
C GLU A 306 -19.94 5.13 -23.07
N ASN A 307 -19.26 4.51 -22.13
CA ASN A 307 -19.48 3.13 -21.70
C ASN A 307 -20.43 3.02 -20.49
N SER A 308 -20.98 4.12 -20.00
CA SER A 308 -21.84 4.18 -18.82
C SER A 308 -23.29 3.70 -19.05
N GLY A 309 -23.64 3.30 -20.27
CA GLY A 309 -24.90 2.64 -20.58
C GLY A 309 -25.02 1.22 -19.97
N ILE A 310 -23.94 0.67 -19.45
CA ILE A 310 -23.93 -0.51 -18.61
C ILE A 310 -23.95 0.03 -17.17
N THR A 311 -25.11 0.03 -16.56
CA THR A 311 -25.27 0.13 -15.11
C THR A 311 -24.46 -0.98 -14.45
N ARG A 312 -23.16 -0.81 -14.38
CA ARG A 312 -22.25 -1.65 -13.60
C ARG A 312 -22.38 -1.23 -12.14
N GLY A 313 -23.61 -1.36 -11.62
CA GLY A 313 -23.82 -1.37 -10.19
C GLY A 313 -23.10 -2.56 -9.62
N ARG A 314 -21.81 -2.43 -9.37
CA ARG A 314 -21.08 -3.46 -8.65
C ARG A 314 -21.68 -3.60 -7.27
N PRO A 315 -22.01 -4.83 -6.86
CA PRO A 315 -22.31 -5.10 -5.47
C PRO A 315 -21.14 -4.60 -4.66
N GLY A 316 -21.36 -3.61 -3.79
CA GLY A 316 -20.34 -3.08 -2.89
C GLY A 316 -19.78 -1.70 -3.21
N CYS A 317 -20.17 -1.02 -4.29
CA CYS A 317 -19.95 0.42 -4.40
C CYS A 317 -20.86 1.13 -3.41
N VAL A 318 -20.29 1.82 -2.41
CA VAL A 318 -21.07 2.70 -1.52
C VAL A 318 -21.60 3.85 -2.34
N THR A 319 -22.86 4.19 -2.12
CA THR A 319 -23.41 5.44 -2.61
C THR A 319 -22.55 6.61 -2.11
N GLU A 320 -22.29 7.59 -2.96
CA GLU A 320 -21.43 8.76 -2.70
C GLU A 320 -21.66 9.48 -1.37
N SER A 321 -22.80 9.25 -0.69
CA SER A 321 -23.20 9.94 0.50
C SER A 321 -22.44 9.56 1.78
N GLU A 322 -21.91 8.35 1.88
CA GLU A 322 -21.25 7.87 3.11
C GLU A 322 -19.73 7.85 3.00
N TYR A 323 -19.18 7.40 1.86
CA TYR A 323 -17.73 7.36 1.59
C TYR A 323 -17.44 7.50 0.10
N PRO A 324 -17.33 8.72 -0.45
CA PRO A 324 -17.11 8.92 -1.88
C PRO A 324 -15.88 8.15 -2.38
N GLY A 325 -16.07 7.21 -3.30
CA GLY A 325 -14.98 6.48 -3.94
C GLY A 325 -14.39 5.31 -3.17
N TYR A 326 -15.01 4.87 -2.09
CA TYR A 326 -14.59 3.66 -1.39
C TYR A 326 -15.28 2.42 -1.96
N ARG A 327 -14.53 1.32 -2.04
CA ARG A 327 -15.09 0.00 -2.06
C ARG A 327 -15.40 -0.41 -0.62
N PRO A 328 -16.65 -0.67 -0.21
CA PRO A 328 -16.99 -1.06 1.16
C PRO A 328 -16.17 -2.25 1.64
N GLU A 329 -16.00 -3.24 0.77
CA GLU A 329 -15.25 -4.45 1.07
C GLU A 329 -13.79 -4.14 1.39
N GLY A 330 -13.15 -3.23 0.63
CA GLY A 330 -11.76 -2.87 0.84
C GLY A 330 -11.53 -2.11 2.14
N VAL A 331 -12.48 -1.23 2.53
CA VAL A 331 -12.45 -0.55 3.83
C VAL A 331 -12.73 -1.54 4.94
N LYS A 332 -13.80 -2.32 4.81
CA LYS A 332 -14.22 -3.34 5.78
C LYS A 332 -13.11 -4.36 6.02
N HIS A 333 -12.36 -4.75 4.99
CA HIS A 333 -11.25 -5.68 5.13
C HIS A 333 -10.19 -5.18 6.12
N MET A 334 -9.80 -3.90 6.03
CA MET A 334 -8.86 -3.31 6.99
C MET A 334 -9.48 -3.18 8.38
N ASP A 335 -10.73 -2.77 8.48
CA ASP A 335 -11.41 -2.57 9.76
C ASP A 335 -11.55 -3.90 10.52
N LEU A 336 -11.95 -4.97 9.85
CA LEU A 336 -12.00 -6.32 10.44
C LEU A 336 -10.62 -6.82 10.86
N TRP A 337 -9.58 -6.52 10.08
CA TRP A 337 -8.22 -6.88 10.45
C TRP A 337 -7.77 -6.13 11.72
N ILE A 338 -8.06 -4.83 11.84
CA ILE A 338 -7.74 -4.04 13.04
C ILE A 338 -8.44 -4.65 14.26
N GLU A 339 -9.72 -5.01 14.13
CA GLU A 339 -10.49 -5.64 15.21
C GLU A 339 -9.89 -6.98 15.63
N SER A 340 -9.46 -7.81 14.66
CA SER A 340 -8.83 -9.10 14.96
C SER A 340 -7.53 -8.94 15.74
N MET A 341 -6.70 -7.96 15.38
CA MET A 341 -5.44 -7.68 16.08
C MET A 341 -5.66 -7.26 17.54
N SER A 342 -6.75 -6.53 17.83
CA SER A 342 -7.08 -6.09 19.19
C SER A 342 -7.69 -7.19 20.07
N GLN A 343 -8.33 -8.21 19.48
CA GLN A 343 -8.93 -9.33 20.18
C GLN A 343 -7.91 -10.43 20.55
N ASP A 344 -6.80 -10.51 19.80
CA ASP A 344 -5.72 -11.49 20.03
C ASP A 344 -4.84 -11.18 21.26
N SER A 345 -5.16 -10.11 22.00
CA SER A 345 -4.42 -9.73 23.23
C SER A 345 -4.50 -10.77 24.37
N GLY A 346 -5.23 -11.87 24.19
CA GLY A 346 -5.32 -13.00 25.13
C GLY A 346 -4.73 -14.32 24.64
N LYS A 347 -4.21 -14.37 23.40
CA LYS A 347 -3.55 -15.58 22.86
C LYS A 347 -2.07 -15.26 22.60
N GLU A 348 -1.20 -16.18 23.05
CA GLU A 348 0.24 -16.09 22.78
C GLU A 348 0.52 -15.97 21.27
N CYS A 349 1.47 -15.11 20.95
CA CYS A 349 1.89 -14.86 19.56
C CYS A 349 2.25 -16.19 18.88
N PRO A 350 1.66 -16.57 17.73
CA PRO A 350 1.99 -17.84 17.06
C PRO A 350 3.41 -17.86 16.49
N PHE A 351 4.22 -16.83 16.77
CA PHE A 351 5.61 -16.68 16.33
C PHE A 351 6.60 -16.52 17.50
N ALA A 352 6.23 -16.84 18.73
CA ALA A 352 7.15 -16.89 19.88
C ALA A 352 7.95 -18.20 19.91
#